data_3dfb470cc010b5b5240c97b9abe0e4bb
#
_entry.id   3dfb470cc010b5b5240c97b9abe0e4bb
#
_cell.length_a   1.000
_cell.length_b   1.000
_cell.length_c   1.000
_cell.angle_alpha   90.00
_cell.angle_beta   90.00
_cell.angle_gamma   90.00
#
_symmetry.space_group_name_H-M   'P 1'
#
loop_
_entity.id
_entity.type
_entity.pdbx_description
1 polymer ?
#
loop_
_entity_poly.entity_id
_entity_poly.type
_entity_poly.pdbx_seq_one_letter_code
_entity_poly.pdbx_strand_id
1 'polypeptide(L)'
;GNVEEFLSLLEKNKVGDDADKAYALVKRKYSQVDVEHAKAAKQKSAFRDYGNTVFRVLQLTGFVTVEYTGVLMLTPNENRMPLYKALKARKFFVSESAKEDEDEYFEQLGAFDDSLESLILSHREKVDHSTAEYNKKIPNIISSYGLTPDSIEQALIKVSNGDKKGKDTFWFIQDPVKFEFLLTLFVYTYYGDTFEYKPNFICDEAGIPYSHAPGNVGDIEIFNKDRYWLIEATLIRSKNQQVNNETVNL
;
A
#
# COMPACT_ATOMS: atom_id res chain seq x y z
N GLY A 1 -2.11 -6.38 28.42
CA GLY A 1 -2.34 -5.30 29.39
C GLY A 1 -2.97 -4.10 28.73
N ASN A 2 -3.92 -3.46 29.40
CA ASN A 2 -4.59 -2.26 28.89
C ASN A 2 -3.64 -1.06 29.02
N VAL A 3 -3.65 -0.15 28.05
CA VAL A 3 -2.84 1.08 28.06
C VAL A 3 -3.13 1.91 29.32
N GLU A 4 -4.38 2.00 29.72
CA GLU A 4 -4.80 2.71 30.95
C GLU A 4 -4.16 2.11 32.22
N GLU A 5 -4.07 0.79 32.31
CA GLU A 5 -3.41 0.11 33.42
C GLU A 5 -1.91 0.43 33.46
N PHE A 6 -1.28 0.55 32.28
CA PHE A 6 0.12 0.91 32.16
C PHE A 6 0.36 2.37 32.56
N LEU A 7 -0.44 3.30 32.08
CA LEU A 7 -0.34 4.72 32.43
C LEU A 7 -0.55 4.93 33.94
N SER A 8 -1.56 4.28 34.51
CA SER A 8 -1.80 4.31 35.96
C SER A 8 -0.62 3.75 36.77
N LEU A 9 0.07 2.73 36.24
CA LEU A 9 1.26 2.17 36.87
C LEU A 9 2.44 3.15 36.84
N LEU A 10 2.65 3.88 35.74
CA LEU A 10 3.69 4.90 35.60
C LEU A 10 3.43 6.08 36.55
N GLU A 11 2.21 6.57 36.61
CA GLU A 11 1.81 7.66 37.53
C GLU A 11 2.00 7.26 39.01
N LYS A 12 1.52 6.08 39.39
CA LYS A 12 1.64 5.58 40.76
C LYS A 12 3.08 5.46 41.23
N ASN A 13 4.02 5.17 40.32
CA ASN A 13 5.42 5.03 40.63
C ASN A 13 6.25 6.29 40.36
N LYS A 14 5.61 7.41 40.01
CA LYS A 14 6.25 8.71 39.72
C LYS A 14 7.40 8.58 38.73
N VAL A 15 7.18 7.84 37.66
CA VAL A 15 8.23 7.55 36.65
C VAL A 15 8.51 8.79 35.78
N GLY A 16 7.51 9.64 35.52
CA GLY A 16 7.66 10.78 34.63
C GLY A 16 8.13 10.37 33.24
N ASP A 17 9.06 11.12 32.66
CA ASP A 17 9.66 10.88 31.34
C ASP A 17 10.90 9.97 31.39
N ASP A 18 11.20 9.35 32.54
CA ASP A 18 12.36 8.48 32.70
C ASP A 18 12.11 7.11 32.05
N ALA A 19 12.61 6.93 30.84
CA ALA A 19 12.45 5.73 30.05
C ALA A 19 13.07 4.50 30.72
N ASP A 20 14.17 4.64 31.44
CA ASP A 20 14.86 3.54 32.14
C ASP A 20 14.05 3.04 33.33
N LYS A 21 13.47 3.98 34.09
CA LYS A 21 12.54 3.64 35.20
C LYS A 21 11.26 2.98 34.66
N ALA A 22 10.70 3.50 33.57
CA ALA A 22 9.55 2.91 32.91
C ALA A 22 9.85 1.48 32.47
N TYR A 23 10.99 1.27 31.83
CA TYR A 23 11.43 -0.06 31.39
C TYR A 23 11.65 -1.02 32.57
N ALA A 24 12.31 -0.60 33.62
CA ALA A 24 12.55 -1.40 34.81
C ALA A 24 11.23 -1.79 35.50
N LEU A 25 10.26 -0.89 35.53
CA LEU A 25 8.94 -1.14 36.09
C LEU A 25 8.14 -2.18 35.29
N VAL A 26 8.16 -2.07 33.96
CA VAL A 26 7.53 -3.04 33.05
C VAL A 26 8.17 -4.40 33.21
N LYS A 27 9.51 -4.45 33.21
CA LYS A 27 10.26 -5.68 33.39
C LYS A 27 9.99 -6.35 34.73
N ARG A 28 9.74 -5.59 35.80
CA ARG A 28 9.41 -6.12 37.13
C ARG A 28 7.98 -6.64 37.22
N LYS A 29 7.03 -6.00 36.50
CA LYS A 29 5.59 -6.36 36.51
C LYS A 29 5.30 -7.59 35.64
N TYR A 30 5.95 -7.72 34.51
CA TYR A 30 5.71 -8.83 33.59
C TYR A 30 6.77 -9.90 33.75
N SER A 31 6.34 -11.15 33.69
CA SER A 31 7.27 -12.29 33.71
C SER A 31 8.20 -12.24 32.49
N GLN A 32 9.37 -12.86 32.61
CA GLN A 32 10.34 -12.91 31.50
C GLN A 32 9.75 -13.56 30.25
N VAL A 33 8.86 -14.52 30.42
CA VAL A 33 8.12 -15.20 29.34
C VAL A 33 7.20 -14.26 28.62
N ASP A 34 6.49 -13.37 29.33
CA ASP A 34 5.59 -12.39 28.71
C ASP A 34 6.37 -11.32 27.92
N VAL A 35 7.55 -10.94 28.43
CA VAL A 35 8.44 -10.00 27.74
C VAL A 35 9.03 -10.62 26.47
N GLU A 36 9.42 -11.88 26.51
CA GLU A 36 9.94 -12.60 25.34
C GLU A 36 8.84 -12.80 24.28
N HIS A 37 7.62 -13.18 24.68
CA HIS A 37 6.48 -13.26 23.77
C HIS A 37 6.14 -11.92 23.15
N ALA A 38 6.16 -10.83 23.92
CA ALA A 38 5.91 -9.49 23.41
C ALA A 38 7.01 -9.05 22.44
N LYS A 39 8.28 -9.35 22.71
CA LYS A 39 9.40 -9.09 21.81
C LYS A 39 9.25 -9.87 20.50
N ALA A 40 8.95 -11.17 20.58
CA ALA A 40 8.75 -12.01 19.40
C ALA A 40 7.57 -11.53 18.55
N ALA A 41 6.46 -11.14 19.18
CA ALA A 41 5.29 -10.57 18.50
C ALA A 41 5.64 -9.24 17.81
N LYS A 42 6.40 -8.36 18.49
CA LYS A 42 6.85 -7.08 17.91
C LYS A 42 7.83 -7.28 16.76
N GLN A 43 8.77 -8.23 16.88
CA GLN A 43 9.68 -8.57 15.78
C GLN A 43 8.91 -9.09 14.58
N LYS A 44 7.93 -9.98 14.78
CA LYS A 44 7.10 -10.50 13.70
C LYS A 44 6.28 -9.41 13.02
N SER A 45 5.72 -8.46 13.80
CA SER A 45 5.03 -7.29 13.25
C SER A 45 5.99 -6.40 12.48
N ALA A 46 7.16 -6.09 13.02
CA ALA A 46 8.17 -5.27 12.36
C ALA A 46 8.64 -5.88 11.03
N PHE A 47 8.92 -7.19 10.99
CA PHE A 47 9.27 -7.86 9.74
C PHE A 47 8.16 -7.78 8.70
N ARG A 48 6.91 -7.92 9.12
CA ARG A 48 5.75 -7.77 8.24
C ARG A 48 5.65 -6.34 7.70
N ASP A 49 5.77 -5.34 8.58
CA ASP A 49 5.63 -3.93 8.23
C ASP A 49 6.78 -3.46 7.31
N TYR A 50 8.02 -3.86 7.61
CA TYR A 50 9.17 -3.61 6.73
C TYR A 50 9.05 -4.34 5.41
N GLY A 51 8.61 -5.59 5.42
CA GLY A 51 8.37 -6.37 4.21
C GLY A 51 7.36 -5.67 3.29
N ASN A 52 6.23 -5.22 3.84
CA ASN A 52 5.21 -4.48 3.09
C ASN A 52 5.77 -3.17 2.53
N THR A 53 6.57 -2.45 3.30
CA THR A 53 7.18 -1.20 2.84
C THR A 53 8.13 -1.45 1.67
N VAL A 54 9.00 -2.44 1.79
CA VAL A 54 9.94 -2.83 0.69
C VAL A 54 9.16 -3.23 -0.56
N PHE A 55 8.11 -4.03 -0.43
CA PHE A 55 7.24 -4.42 -1.55
C PHE A 55 6.68 -3.19 -2.27
N ARG A 56 6.10 -2.27 -1.53
CA ARG A 56 5.51 -1.04 -2.07
C ARG A 56 6.54 -0.15 -2.74
N VAL A 57 7.70 0.03 -2.13
CA VAL A 57 8.80 0.80 -2.74
C VAL A 57 9.24 0.16 -4.05
N LEU A 58 9.40 -1.15 -4.10
CA LEU A 58 9.76 -1.85 -5.34
C LEU A 58 8.69 -1.71 -6.42
N GLN A 59 7.40 -1.86 -6.08
CA GLN A 59 6.30 -1.62 -7.01
C GLN A 59 6.28 -0.17 -7.52
N LEU A 60 6.49 0.82 -6.63
CA LEU A 60 6.53 2.24 -6.97
C LEU A 60 7.62 2.55 -8.03
N THR A 61 8.74 1.82 -8.04
CA THR A 61 9.77 1.98 -9.07
C THR A 61 9.28 1.57 -10.46
N GLY A 62 8.26 0.75 -10.55
CA GLY A 62 7.77 0.15 -11.79
C GLY A 62 8.72 -0.89 -12.40
N PHE A 63 9.84 -1.22 -11.76
CA PHE A 63 10.78 -2.24 -12.27
C PHE A 63 10.37 -3.66 -11.95
N VAL A 64 9.41 -3.83 -11.07
CA VAL A 64 8.84 -5.13 -10.71
C VAL A 64 7.32 -5.07 -10.69
N THR A 65 6.71 -6.20 -11.00
CA THR A 65 5.29 -6.47 -10.83
C THR A 65 5.10 -7.56 -9.79
N VAL A 66 3.92 -7.60 -9.18
CA VAL A 66 3.55 -8.67 -8.24
C VAL A 66 2.76 -9.74 -8.97
N GLU A 67 3.27 -10.96 -8.96
CA GLU A 67 2.61 -12.12 -9.55
C GLU A 67 2.30 -13.18 -8.49
N TYR A 68 1.22 -13.92 -8.71
CA TYR A 68 0.82 -15.02 -7.85
C TYR A 68 0.75 -16.32 -8.65
N THR A 69 1.66 -17.25 -8.34
CA THR A 69 1.73 -18.59 -8.93
C THR A 69 1.60 -19.68 -7.85
N GLY A 70 0.66 -19.45 -6.87
CA GLY A 70 0.61 -20.24 -5.64
C GLY A 70 1.54 -19.70 -4.54
N VAL A 71 2.55 -18.93 -4.91
CA VAL A 71 3.45 -18.13 -4.06
C VAL A 71 3.49 -16.73 -4.63
N LEU A 72 3.52 -15.73 -3.75
CA LEU A 72 3.68 -14.34 -4.15
C LEU A 72 5.12 -14.11 -4.59
N MET A 73 5.32 -13.64 -5.82
CA MET A 73 6.63 -13.37 -6.40
C MET A 73 6.71 -11.93 -6.91
N LEU A 74 7.91 -11.37 -6.82
CA LEU A 74 8.27 -10.14 -7.53
C LEU A 74 8.91 -10.55 -8.85
N THR A 75 8.28 -10.17 -9.94
CA THR A 75 8.74 -10.46 -11.30
C THR A 75 9.31 -9.20 -11.94
N PRO A 76 10.47 -9.26 -12.60
CA PRO A 76 11.00 -8.11 -13.33
C PRO A 76 10.01 -7.63 -14.39
N ASN A 77 9.80 -6.33 -14.45
CA ASN A 77 8.99 -5.70 -15.49
C ASN A 77 9.83 -5.55 -16.76
N GLU A 78 9.61 -6.44 -17.73
CA GLU A 78 10.38 -6.47 -19.00
C GLU A 78 10.24 -5.14 -19.77
N ASN A 79 9.10 -4.47 -19.69
CA ASN A 79 8.88 -3.19 -20.36
C ASN A 79 9.78 -2.07 -19.80
N ARG A 80 10.20 -2.19 -18.53
CA ARG A 80 11.07 -1.23 -17.83
C ARG A 80 12.55 -1.61 -17.86
N MET A 81 12.89 -2.78 -18.36
CA MET A 81 14.28 -3.24 -18.39
C MET A 81 15.24 -2.33 -19.17
N PRO A 82 14.85 -1.67 -20.28
CA PRO A 82 15.73 -0.70 -20.94
C PRO A 82 16.09 0.48 -20.02
N LEU A 83 15.10 1.04 -19.31
CA LEU A 83 15.32 2.10 -18.35
C LEU A 83 16.21 1.64 -17.18
N TYR A 84 15.95 0.45 -16.62
CA TYR A 84 16.78 -0.12 -15.57
C TYR A 84 18.25 -0.26 -16.00
N LYS A 85 18.49 -0.76 -17.22
CA LYS A 85 19.86 -0.91 -17.76
C LYS A 85 20.55 0.44 -17.94
N ALA A 86 19.84 1.45 -18.42
CA ALA A 86 20.35 2.80 -18.57
C ALA A 86 20.72 3.43 -17.21
N LEU A 87 19.85 3.32 -16.22
CA LEU A 87 20.11 3.80 -14.86
C LEU A 87 21.29 3.06 -14.21
N LYS A 88 21.36 1.73 -14.36
CA LYS A 88 22.46 0.92 -13.82
C LYS A 88 23.82 1.27 -14.44
N ALA A 89 23.84 1.60 -15.72
CA ALA A 89 25.08 1.98 -16.42
C ALA A 89 25.55 3.39 -16.05
N ARG A 90 24.69 4.22 -15.50
CA ARG A 90 24.99 5.61 -15.13
C ARG A 90 25.83 5.66 -13.88
N LYS A 91 26.85 6.50 -13.91
CA LYS A 91 27.60 6.88 -12.71
C LYS A 91 26.93 8.15 -12.13
N PHE A 92 26.28 7.99 -11.01
CA PHE A 92 25.77 9.13 -10.24
C PHE A 92 26.95 9.78 -9.49
N PHE A 93 27.13 11.07 -9.69
CA PHE A 93 28.09 11.85 -8.96
C PHE A 93 27.36 12.82 -8.06
N VAL A 94 27.62 12.73 -6.77
CA VAL A 94 27.15 13.67 -5.76
C VAL A 94 28.38 14.25 -5.09
N SER A 95 28.48 15.58 -5.02
CA SER A 95 29.61 16.26 -4.37
C SER A 95 29.62 16.00 -2.86
N GLU A 96 30.80 16.10 -2.23
CA GLU A 96 30.86 15.91 -0.77
C GLU A 96 30.07 17.01 -0.03
N SER A 97 30.02 18.25 -0.56
CA SER A 97 29.22 19.34 0.02
C SER A 97 27.72 19.03 -0.02
N ALA A 98 27.21 18.41 -1.10
CA ALA A 98 25.81 18.08 -1.23
C ALA A 98 25.35 16.95 -0.29
N LYS A 99 26.27 16.18 0.28
CA LYS A 99 25.92 15.16 1.28
C LYS A 99 25.47 15.75 2.61
N GLU A 100 25.79 17.01 2.87
CA GLU A 100 25.42 17.73 4.09
C GLU A 100 24.10 18.52 3.90
N ASP A 101 23.65 18.70 2.66
CA ASP A 101 22.41 19.38 2.29
C ASP A 101 21.49 18.42 1.51
N GLU A 102 20.34 18.08 2.09
CA GLU A 102 19.42 17.09 1.53
C GLU A 102 18.83 17.55 0.19
N ASP A 103 18.51 18.82 0.04
CA ASP A 103 17.93 19.38 -1.19
C ASP A 103 18.97 19.36 -2.31
N GLU A 104 20.21 19.83 -2.06
CA GLU A 104 21.31 19.77 -3.02
C GLU A 104 21.67 18.33 -3.39
N TYR A 105 21.63 17.41 -2.42
CA TYR A 105 21.85 15.99 -2.66
C TYR A 105 20.85 15.41 -3.68
N PHE A 106 19.56 15.66 -3.47
CA PHE A 106 18.53 15.17 -4.38
C PHE A 106 18.53 15.86 -5.74
N GLU A 107 18.86 17.16 -5.81
CA GLU A 107 19.04 17.86 -7.08
C GLU A 107 20.17 17.25 -7.91
N GLN A 108 21.34 17.02 -7.30
CA GLN A 108 22.47 16.42 -8.00
C GLN A 108 22.20 14.96 -8.38
N LEU A 109 21.51 14.19 -7.53
CA LEU A 109 21.11 12.81 -7.82
C LEU A 109 20.08 12.75 -8.95
N GLY A 110 19.15 13.72 -8.99
CA GLY A 110 18.10 13.85 -9.99
C GLY A 110 18.50 14.51 -11.30
N ALA A 111 19.71 15.05 -11.42
CA ALA A 111 20.20 15.66 -12.65
C ALA A 111 20.38 14.63 -13.76
N PHE A 112 19.50 14.67 -14.78
CA PHE A 112 19.50 13.74 -15.90
C PHE A 112 20.08 14.41 -17.17
N ASP A 113 20.67 13.60 -18.04
CA ASP A 113 20.91 14.01 -19.41
C ASP A 113 19.64 13.84 -20.26
N ASP A 114 19.57 14.54 -21.39
CA ASP A 114 18.39 14.54 -22.29
C ASP A 114 17.98 13.14 -22.76
N SER A 115 18.95 12.24 -22.91
CA SER A 115 18.69 10.88 -23.37
C SER A 115 17.97 10.04 -22.33
N LEU A 116 18.34 10.20 -21.07
CA LEU A 116 17.69 9.51 -19.95
C LEU A 116 16.31 10.11 -19.66
N GLU A 117 16.18 11.44 -19.76
CA GLU A 117 14.89 12.12 -19.62
C GLU A 117 13.90 11.64 -20.68
N SER A 118 14.32 11.61 -21.95
CA SER A 118 13.49 11.09 -23.04
C SER A 118 13.07 9.63 -22.81
N LEU A 119 13.98 8.80 -22.29
CA LEU A 119 13.67 7.42 -21.96
C LEU A 119 12.66 7.32 -20.81
N ILE A 120 12.80 8.11 -19.76
CA ILE A 120 11.87 8.18 -18.63
C ILE A 120 10.49 8.61 -19.10
N LEU A 121 10.42 9.69 -19.91
CA LEU A 121 9.17 10.20 -20.45
C LEU A 121 8.46 9.17 -21.34
N SER A 122 9.20 8.50 -22.21
CA SER A 122 8.64 7.44 -23.07
C SER A 122 8.05 6.25 -22.28
N HIS A 123 8.55 6.01 -21.06
CA HIS A 123 8.00 5.00 -20.17
C HIS A 123 6.83 5.52 -19.34
N ARG A 124 6.80 6.82 -19.03
CA ARG A 124 5.66 7.47 -18.38
C ARG A 124 4.40 7.46 -19.26
N GLU A 125 4.55 7.83 -20.52
CA GLU A 125 3.44 7.85 -21.49
C GLU A 125 2.82 6.47 -21.72
N LYS A 126 3.62 5.39 -21.62
CA LYS A 126 3.12 4.01 -21.76
C LYS A 126 2.34 3.52 -20.53
N VAL A 127 2.44 4.20 -19.41
CA VAL A 127 1.70 3.91 -18.16
C VAL A 127 0.46 4.80 -18.07
N ASP A 128 -0.04 5.29 -19.19
CA ASP A 128 -1.35 5.92 -19.21
C ASP A 128 -2.39 4.84 -18.86
N HIS A 129 -2.83 4.87 -17.61
CA HIS A 129 -3.83 3.97 -17.05
C HIS A 129 -5.20 4.32 -17.64
N SER A 130 -5.36 4.10 -18.95
CA SER A 130 -6.67 4.24 -19.55
C SER A 130 -7.60 3.24 -18.88
N THR A 131 -8.79 3.67 -18.57
CA THR A 131 -9.87 2.88 -17.94
C THR A 131 -10.09 1.54 -18.67
N ALA A 132 -10.05 1.56 -20.02
CA ALA A 132 -10.14 0.36 -20.85
C ALA A 132 -9.01 -0.64 -20.62
N GLU A 133 -7.87 -0.20 -20.11
CA GLU A 133 -6.73 -1.05 -19.81
C GLU A 133 -6.88 -1.79 -18.49
N TYR A 134 -7.51 -1.16 -17.48
CA TYR A 134 -7.74 -1.80 -16.20
C TYR A 134 -8.76 -2.94 -16.29
N ASN A 135 -9.83 -2.77 -17.10
CA ASN A 135 -10.81 -3.84 -17.35
C ASN A 135 -10.15 -5.13 -17.86
N LYS A 136 -9.12 -5.03 -18.70
CA LYS A 136 -8.37 -6.19 -19.21
C LYS A 136 -7.54 -6.89 -18.13
N LYS A 137 -7.15 -6.18 -17.08
CA LYS A 137 -6.35 -6.72 -15.97
C LYS A 137 -7.21 -7.50 -14.97
N ILE A 138 -8.45 -7.09 -14.75
CA ILE A 138 -9.32 -7.68 -13.73
C ILE A 138 -9.51 -9.20 -13.91
N PRO A 139 -9.84 -9.75 -15.10
CA PRO A 139 -9.96 -11.18 -15.29
C PRO A 139 -8.68 -11.95 -14.97
N ASN A 140 -7.53 -11.38 -15.34
CA ASN A 140 -6.23 -11.97 -15.05
C ASN A 140 -5.94 -11.98 -13.55
N ILE A 141 -6.25 -10.90 -12.83
CA ILE A 141 -6.13 -10.84 -11.38
C ILE A 141 -7.00 -11.92 -10.74
N ILE A 142 -8.27 -11.98 -11.10
CA ILE A 142 -9.23 -12.95 -10.54
C ILE A 142 -8.72 -14.38 -10.77
N SER A 143 -8.29 -14.72 -11.98
CA SER A 143 -7.83 -16.06 -12.31
C SER A 143 -6.51 -16.41 -11.63
N SER A 144 -5.52 -15.50 -11.64
CA SER A 144 -4.18 -15.75 -11.09
C SER A 144 -4.21 -15.95 -9.57
N TYR A 145 -5.10 -15.23 -8.88
CA TYR A 145 -5.27 -15.36 -7.43
C TYR A 145 -6.34 -16.39 -7.03
N GLY A 146 -6.98 -17.07 -8.02
CA GLY A 146 -8.04 -18.07 -7.77
C GLY A 146 -9.22 -17.49 -7.00
N LEU A 147 -9.59 -16.24 -7.31
CA LEU A 147 -10.66 -15.54 -6.61
C LEU A 147 -12.03 -15.99 -7.11
N THR A 148 -12.97 -16.08 -6.19
CA THR A 148 -14.39 -16.28 -6.46
C THR A 148 -15.18 -15.11 -5.87
N PRO A 149 -16.42 -14.84 -6.33
CA PRO A 149 -17.27 -13.81 -5.73
C PRO A 149 -17.35 -13.94 -4.20
N ASP A 150 -17.56 -15.16 -3.71
CA ASP A 150 -17.65 -15.45 -2.27
C ASP A 150 -16.34 -15.16 -1.54
N SER A 151 -15.19 -15.49 -2.14
CA SER A 151 -13.88 -15.23 -1.51
C SER A 151 -13.56 -13.74 -1.47
N ILE A 152 -13.97 -12.98 -2.47
CA ILE A 152 -13.81 -11.52 -2.51
C ILE A 152 -14.71 -10.87 -1.46
N GLU A 153 -15.97 -11.29 -1.37
CA GLU A 153 -16.91 -10.80 -0.35
C GLU A 153 -16.40 -11.06 1.07
N GLN A 154 -15.93 -12.28 1.34
CA GLN A 154 -15.34 -12.61 2.63
C GLN A 154 -14.10 -11.77 2.95
N ALA A 155 -13.25 -11.49 1.96
CA ALA A 155 -12.10 -10.63 2.12
C ALA A 155 -12.52 -9.18 2.41
N LEU A 156 -13.53 -8.64 1.73
CA LEU A 156 -14.12 -7.33 2.01
C LEU A 156 -14.65 -7.23 3.44
N ILE A 157 -15.43 -8.22 3.88
CA ILE A 157 -15.97 -8.28 5.25
C ILE A 157 -14.83 -8.31 6.27
N LYS A 158 -13.78 -9.08 6.04
CA LYS A 158 -12.61 -9.12 6.92
C LYS A 158 -11.92 -7.77 7.04
N VAL A 159 -11.63 -7.13 5.90
CA VAL A 159 -10.97 -5.82 5.88
C VAL A 159 -11.87 -4.78 6.56
N SER A 160 -13.15 -4.73 6.24
CA SER A 160 -14.10 -3.79 6.86
C SER A 160 -14.24 -3.98 8.37
N ASN A 161 -14.08 -5.21 8.87
CA ASN A 161 -14.10 -5.51 10.30
C ASN A 161 -12.75 -5.33 10.98
N GLY A 162 -11.67 -5.05 10.24
CA GLY A 162 -10.31 -5.01 10.77
C GLY A 162 -9.85 -6.37 11.29
N ASP A 163 -10.44 -7.47 10.78
CA ASP A 163 -10.07 -8.82 11.20
C ASP A 163 -8.74 -9.24 10.55
N LYS A 164 -7.75 -9.47 11.39
CA LYS A 164 -6.41 -9.90 10.97
C LYS A 164 -6.22 -11.42 11.08
N LYS A 165 -7.26 -12.16 11.42
CA LYS A 165 -7.17 -13.61 11.60
C LYS A 165 -7.28 -14.35 10.26
N GLY A 166 -6.50 -15.42 10.14
CA GLY A 166 -6.53 -16.30 8.98
C GLY A 166 -5.66 -15.85 7.82
N LYS A 167 -5.79 -16.56 6.71
CA LYS A 167 -5.01 -16.28 5.48
C LYS A 167 -5.56 -15.02 4.81
N ASP A 168 -4.68 -14.10 4.49
CA ASP A 168 -4.95 -12.91 3.70
C ASP A 168 -4.11 -12.98 2.42
N THR A 169 -4.74 -13.15 1.29
CA THR A 169 -4.07 -13.25 -0.01
C THR A 169 -3.36 -11.95 -0.37
N PHE A 170 -3.95 -10.82 0.03
CA PHE A 170 -3.43 -9.48 -0.24
C PHE A 170 -2.83 -8.82 1.01
N TRP A 171 -2.15 -9.60 1.84
CA TRP A 171 -1.55 -9.16 3.11
C TRP A 171 -0.56 -7.99 2.95
N PHE A 172 0.03 -7.84 1.77
CA PHE A 172 1.01 -6.82 1.42
C PHE A 172 0.37 -5.48 1.01
N ILE A 173 -0.95 -5.44 0.75
CA ILE A 173 -1.69 -4.21 0.45
C ILE A 173 -2.23 -3.63 1.77
N GLN A 174 -2.09 -2.31 1.95
CA GLN A 174 -2.68 -1.61 3.10
C GLN A 174 -4.20 -1.72 3.10
N ASP A 175 -4.81 -1.86 4.28
CA ASP A 175 -6.23 -2.15 4.40
C ASP A 175 -7.17 -1.17 3.66
N PRO A 176 -6.98 0.17 3.69
CA PRO A 176 -7.84 1.06 2.92
C PRO A 176 -7.74 0.82 1.42
N VAL A 177 -6.53 0.79 0.85
CA VAL A 177 -6.31 0.51 -0.58
C VAL A 177 -6.79 -0.89 -0.96
N LYS A 178 -6.60 -1.86 -0.07
CA LYS A 178 -7.12 -3.22 -0.25
C LYS A 178 -8.65 -3.23 -0.33
N PHE A 179 -9.31 -2.40 0.46
CA PHE A 179 -10.77 -2.30 0.46
C PHE A 179 -11.27 -1.75 -0.87
N GLU A 180 -10.69 -0.66 -1.37
CA GLU A 180 -10.97 -0.09 -2.69
C GLU A 180 -10.75 -1.13 -3.82
N PHE A 181 -9.62 -1.82 -3.76
CA PHE A 181 -9.25 -2.86 -4.73
C PHE A 181 -10.24 -4.04 -4.74
N LEU A 182 -10.52 -4.60 -3.58
CA LEU A 182 -11.46 -5.72 -3.46
C LEU A 182 -12.87 -5.31 -3.87
N LEU A 183 -13.28 -4.07 -3.57
CA LEU A 183 -14.58 -3.53 -3.98
C LEU A 183 -14.67 -3.42 -5.50
N THR A 184 -13.61 -2.98 -6.17
CA THR A 184 -13.54 -2.95 -7.64
C THR A 184 -13.71 -4.35 -8.22
N LEU A 185 -12.97 -5.34 -7.71
CA LEU A 185 -13.09 -6.73 -8.15
C LEU A 185 -14.49 -7.30 -7.88
N PHE A 186 -15.06 -7.00 -6.70
CA PHE A 186 -16.38 -7.47 -6.31
C PHE A 186 -17.46 -6.97 -7.28
N VAL A 187 -17.48 -5.67 -7.57
CA VAL A 187 -18.44 -5.10 -8.53
C VAL A 187 -18.26 -5.71 -9.91
N TYR A 188 -17.02 -5.93 -10.35
CA TYR A 188 -16.74 -6.60 -11.61
C TYR A 188 -17.33 -8.02 -11.68
N THR A 189 -17.32 -8.79 -10.58
CA THR A 189 -17.88 -10.16 -10.59
C THR A 189 -19.37 -10.21 -10.89
N TYR A 190 -20.09 -9.10 -10.63
CA TYR A 190 -21.54 -9.01 -10.90
C TYR A 190 -21.88 -8.43 -12.27
N TYR A 191 -21.08 -7.47 -12.74
CA TYR A 191 -21.43 -6.71 -13.94
C TYR A 191 -20.52 -7.00 -15.12
N GLY A 192 -19.37 -7.63 -14.90
CA GLY A 192 -18.40 -8.00 -15.94
C GLY A 192 -18.01 -6.81 -16.81
N ASP A 193 -17.84 -7.07 -18.10
CA ASP A 193 -17.46 -6.07 -19.11
C ASP A 193 -18.62 -5.15 -19.56
N THR A 194 -19.77 -5.19 -18.85
CA THR A 194 -20.90 -4.27 -19.13
C THR A 194 -20.59 -2.84 -18.74
N PHE A 195 -19.62 -2.68 -17.85
CA PHE A 195 -19.13 -1.37 -17.39
C PHE A 195 -17.62 -1.26 -17.59
N GLU A 196 -17.17 -0.03 -17.66
CA GLU A 196 -15.77 0.34 -17.53
C GLU A 196 -15.47 0.66 -16.07
N TYR A 197 -14.33 0.16 -15.57
CA TYR A 197 -13.89 0.34 -14.19
C TYR A 197 -12.63 1.19 -14.18
N LYS A 198 -12.68 2.30 -13.50
CA LYS A 198 -11.57 3.21 -13.30
C LYS A 198 -11.32 3.39 -11.81
N PRO A 199 -10.61 2.47 -11.17
CA PRO A 199 -10.11 2.70 -9.83
C PRO A 199 -9.05 3.80 -9.90
N ASN A 200 -9.08 4.72 -8.94
CA ASN A 200 -8.14 5.83 -8.89
C ASN A 200 -6.93 5.54 -7.98
N PHE A 201 -6.88 4.38 -7.33
CA PHE A 201 -5.67 3.94 -6.64
C PHE A 201 -4.51 3.74 -7.63
N ILE A 202 -3.29 3.94 -7.15
CA ILE A 202 -2.10 3.74 -7.96
C ILE A 202 -1.71 2.25 -7.91
N CYS A 203 -1.59 1.62 -9.08
CA CYS A 203 -1.28 0.21 -9.22
C CYS A 203 -0.07 -0.03 -10.14
N ASP A 204 0.50 -1.22 -10.05
CA ASP A 204 1.52 -1.70 -10.98
C ASP A 204 0.92 -2.13 -12.33
N GLU A 205 1.76 -2.58 -13.27
CA GLU A 205 1.31 -3.01 -14.59
C GLU A 205 0.41 -4.24 -14.56
N ALA A 206 0.50 -5.07 -13.52
CA ALA A 206 -0.41 -6.19 -13.30
C ALA A 206 -1.78 -5.75 -12.74
N GLY A 207 -1.91 -4.48 -12.34
CA GLY A 207 -3.13 -3.93 -11.75
C GLY A 207 -3.22 -4.13 -10.24
N ILE A 208 -2.13 -4.50 -9.59
CA ILE A 208 -2.08 -4.68 -8.13
C ILE A 208 -1.74 -3.33 -7.49
N PRO A 209 -2.60 -2.84 -6.57
CA PRO A 209 -2.42 -1.52 -6.01
C PRO A 209 -1.30 -1.47 -4.97
N TYR A 210 -0.64 -0.31 -4.90
CA TYR A 210 0.38 -0.03 -3.90
C TYR A 210 0.20 1.34 -3.20
N SER A 211 -0.72 2.20 -3.68
CA SER A 211 -1.01 3.49 -3.07
C SER A 211 -2.47 3.89 -3.31
N HIS A 212 -2.96 4.81 -2.48
CA HIS A 212 -4.30 5.39 -2.57
C HIS A 212 -4.49 6.23 -3.82
N ALA A 213 -5.75 6.54 -4.11
CA ALA A 213 -6.13 7.60 -5.02
C ALA A 213 -5.47 8.95 -4.64
N PRO A 214 -5.10 9.79 -5.62
CA PRO A 214 -4.74 11.18 -5.34
C PRO A 214 -5.88 11.91 -4.64
N GLY A 215 -5.55 12.87 -3.78
CA GLY A 215 -6.57 13.68 -3.10
C GLY A 215 -7.51 14.40 -4.09
N ASN A 216 -8.75 14.63 -3.69
CA ASN A 216 -9.83 15.26 -4.47
C ASN A 216 -10.28 14.48 -5.72
N VAL A 217 -10.09 13.17 -5.73
CA VAL A 217 -10.59 12.25 -6.75
C VAL A 217 -11.31 11.13 -6.01
N GLY A 218 -12.49 10.72 -6.49
CA GLY A 218 -13.20 9.58 -5.91
C GLY A 218 -12.39 8.29 -6.02
N ASP A 219 -12.66 7.32 -5.16
CA ASP A 219 -11.85 6.10 -5.09
C ASP A 219 -12.03 5.21 -6.33
N ILE A 220 -13.27 5.07 -6.80
CA ILE A 220 -13.60 4.21 -7.95
C ILE A 220 -14.68 4.88 -8.79
N GLU A 221 -14.42 5.00 -10.08
CA GLU A 221 -15.41 5.39 -11.08
C GLU A 221 -15.82 4.16 -11.88
N ILE A 222 -17.13 3.93 -12.03
CA ILE A 222 -17.68 2.81 -12.82
C ILE A 222 -18.73 3.39 -13.75
N PHE A 223 -18.57 3.18 -15.05
CA PHE A 223 -19.45 3.79 -16.01
C PHE A 223 -19.64 2.96 -17.28
N ASN A 224 -20.73 3.26 -17.98
CA ASN A 224 -20.99 2.87 -19.34
C ASN A 224 -21.72 4.02 -20.07
N LYS A 225 -22.29 3.77 -21.26
CA LYS A 225 -22.98 4.81 -22.04
C LYS A 225 -24.16 5.46 -21.31
N ASP A 226 -24.81 4.72 -20.41
CA ASP A 226 -26.08 5.12 -19.80
C ASP A 226 -25.96 5.47 -18.31
N ARG A 227 -24.88 5.05 -17.64
CA ARG A 227 -24.74 5.14 -16.19
C ARG A 227 -23.33 5.51 -15.80
N TYR A 228 -23.23 6.29 -14.73
CA TYR A 228 -21.99 6.66 -14.07
C TYR A 228 -22.17 6.50 -12.56
N TRP A 229 -21.26 5.79 -11.93
CA TRP A 229 -21.19 5.62 -10.48
C TRP A 229 -19.83 6.09 -9.99
N LEU A 230 -19.87 6.98 -9.01
CA LEU A 230 -18.73 7.36 -8.21
C LEU A 230 -18.85 6.64 -6.87
N ILE A 231 -17.85 5.88 -6.50
CA ILE A 231 -17.82 5.12 -5.25
C ILE A 231 -16.70 5.68 -4.40
N GLU A 232 -17.08 6.08 -3.18
CA GLU A 232 -16.17 6.44 -2.10
C GLU A 232 -16.12 5.27 -1.12
N ALA A 233 -14.94 4.70 -0.92
CA ALA A 233 -14.72 3.52 -0.12
C ALA A 233 -13.98 3.88 1.17
N THR A 234 -14.68 3.89 2.30
CA THR A 234 -14.08 4.26 3.58
C THR A 234 -14.14 3.14 4.61
N LEU A 235 -13.06 3.00 5.37
CA LEU A 235 -13.00 2.15 6.56
C LEU A 235 -13.27 2.93 7.86
N ILE A 236 -13.62 4.21 7.76
CA ILE A 236 -13.93 5.05 8.92
C ILE A 236 -15.26 4.62 9.52
N ARG A 237 -15.24 4.20 10.79
CA ARG A 237 -16.42 3.69 11.50
C ARG A 237 -17.12 4.75 12.38
N SER A 238 -16.42 5.82 12.73
CA SER A 238 -16.94 6.88 13.57
C SER A 238 -17.74 7.88 12.74
N LYS A 239 -19.04 8.06 13.05
CA LYS A 239 -19.87 9.07 12.39
C LYS A 239 -19.25 10.47 12.41
N ASN A 240 -18.61 10.84 13.50
CA ASN A 240 -17.97 12.16 13.63
C ASN A 240 -16.74 12.30 12.73
N GLN A 241 -15.99 11.22 12.52
CA GLN A 241 -14.86 11.22 11.60
C GLN A 241 -15.31 11.21 10.13
N GLN A 242 -16.38 10.48 9.81
CA GLN A 242 -16.96 10.50 8.47
C GLN A 242 -17.43 11.90 8.07
N VAL A 243 -18.21 12.54 8.96
CA VAL A 243 -18.72 13.91 8.72
C VAL A 243 -17.58 14.91 8.55
N ASN A 244 -16.53 14.82 9.38
CA ASN A 244 -15.44 15.80 9.35
C ASN A 244 -14.44 15.59 8.19
N ASN A 245 -14.28 14.37 7.71
CA ASN A 245 -13.28 14.07 6.69
C ASN A 245 -13.87 13.95 5.28
N GLU A 246 -15.14 13.57 5.15
CA GLU A 246 -15.75 13.30 3.84
C GLU A 246 -16.71 14.40 3.37
N THR A 247 -17.38 15.13 4.29
CA THR A 247 -18.31 16.18 3.88
C THR A 247 -17.68 17.57 3.72
N VAL A 248 -16.45 17.76 4.16
CA VAL A 248 -15.71 19.03 4.00
C VAL A 248 -15.01 19.13 2.63
N ASN A 249 -14.90 18.03 1.91
CA ASN A 249 -14.19 17.94 0.63
C ASN A 249 -15.12 17.73 -0.57
N LEU A 250 -16.44 17.77 -0.38
CA LEU A 250 -17.46 17.82 -1.43
C LEU A 250 -17.93 19.26 -1.66
#